data_20fe6f065bbd7781101cdbf4c976a830
#
_entry.id   20fe6f065bbd7781101cdbf4c976a830
#
_cell.length_a   1.000
_cell.length_b   1.000
_cell.length_c   1.000
_cell.angle_alpha   90.00
_cell.angle_beta   90.00
_cell.angle_gamma   90.00
#
_symmetry.space_group_name_H-M   'P 1'
#
loop_
_entity.id
_entity.type
_entity.pdbx_description
1 polymer ?
#
loop_
_entity_poly.entity_id
_entity_poly.type
_entity_poly.pdbx_seq_one_letter_code
_entity_poly.pdbx_strand_id
1 'polypeptide(L)'
;MRTALGHIKVLDLTRVLAGPWATQNFADLGAEVIKIERPGVGDDTRTWGPPFLKDAEGHETLDSASYFLCTNRGKRSVTVDLACPEGQEIIRRLTRDTDVLVENYKVGTLARFGLAYDDLRKINPRLVYCSITGFGQTGPCAALPGYDYVFQGMGGLMSITGIPDGEPGAAPMKSGLAIGDLLTGMYATTAILAALEHRHVSGEGQYIDMSLLDCIVAINSYQAINFFLSGKIPQRMGNAHSNMVPYQVFHCKQGDIIIAVGNDSQYAAFCAVIDRPLLAGDPRYSTGPQRNRNREALIPLIAEAMLARTMEEWVGLLEATNVPCGPINNMKQVFEHPQVTYREMRQSLPHGAGVDAPSVANPIRLSETPIRYGRSAPTLGEHNHAVLGRLGLSDERISELMAGGVV
;
A
#
# COMPACT_ATOMS: atom_id res chain seq x y z
N MET A 1 -26.76 9.24 -3.90
CA MET A 1 -26.04 9.93 -2.80
C MET A 1 -24.70 10.39 -3.35
N ARG A 2 -24.19 11.54 -2.88
CA ARG A 2 -22.89 12.06 -3.34
C ARG A 2 -21.77 11.22 -2.72
N THR A 3 -20.77 10.85 -3.52
CA THR A 3 -19.48 10.28 -3.08
C THR A 3 -18.42 11.38 -3.07
N ALA A 4 -17.33 11.19 -2.35
CA ALA A 4 -16.29 12.22 -2.22
C ALA A 4 -15.70 12.62 -3.58
N LEU A 5 -15.44 11.64 -4.45
CA LEU A 5 -14.80 11.84 -5.75
C LEU A 5 -15.67 11.40 -6.94
N GLY A 6 -17.01 11.33 -6.79
CA GLY A 6 -17.89 10.85 -7.85
C GLY A 6 -17.94 11.69 -9.14
N HIS A 7 -17.32 12.87 -9.10
CA HIS A 7 -17.14 13.75 -10.25
C HIS A 7 -15.78 13.58 -10.95
N ILE A 8 -14.91 12.71 -10.42
CA ILE A 8 -13.55 12.49 -10.94
C ILE A 8 -13.51 11.22 -11.81
N LYS A 9 -12.88 11.34 -12.97
CA LYS A 9 -12.62 10.25 -13.91
C LYS A 9 -11.12 9.95 -13.96
N VAL A 10 -10.76 8.70 -13.73
CA VAL A 10 -9.38 8.23 -13.71
C VAL A 10 -9.15 7.24 -14.83
N LEU A 11 -8.15 7.47 -15.65
CA LEU A 11 -7.64 6.54 -16.64
C LEU A 11 -6.39 5.86 -16.07
N ASP A 12 -6.53 4.59 -15.75
CA ASP A 12 -5.53 3.77 -15.08
C ASP A 12 -4.79 2.88 -16.10
N LEU A 13 -3.59 3.29 -16.51
CA LEU A 13 -2.71 2.54 -17.39
C LEU A 13 -1.66 1.73 -16.60
N THR A 14 -1.84 1.62 -15.28
CA THR A 14 -0.86 0.98 -14.41
C THR A 14 -1.02 -0.53 -14.34
N ARG A 15 0.06 -1.20 -13.92
CA ARG A 15 0.11 -2.65 -13.66
C ARG A 15 0.76 -2.92 -12.32
N VAL A 16 0.65 -4.12 -11.85
CA VAL A 16 1.25 -4.68 -10.66
C VAL A 16 0.62 -4.13 -9.38
N LEU A 17 1.26 -3.23 -8.62
CA LEU A 17 0.78 -2.91 -7.28
C LEU A 17 0.70 -1.40 -7.01
N ALA A 18 1.79 -0.64 -7.13
CA ALA A 18 1.84 0.75 -6.67
C ALA A 18 0.77 1.65 -7.32
N GLY A 19 0.70 1.65 -8.65
CA GLY A 19 -0.32 2.40 -9.40
C GLY A 19 -1.73 1.86 -9.18
N PRO A 20 -1.97 0.55 -9.34
CA PRO A 20 -3.28 -0.04 -9.06
C PRO A 20 -3.78 0.22 -7.63
N TRP A 21 -2.89 0.25 -6.62
CA TRP A 21 -3.23 0.63 -5.25
C TRP A 21 -3.70 2.09 -5.15
N ALA A 22 -2.99 3.01 -5.82
CA ALA A 22 -3.39 4.42 -5.87
C ALA A 22 -4.77 4.58 -6.52
N THR A 23 -4.97 3.98 -7.70
CA THR A 23 -6.22 4.12 -8.45
C THR A 23 -7.40 3.40 -7.80
N GLN A 24 -7.16 2.32 -7.03
CA GLN A 24 -8.20 1.70 -6.19
C GLN A 24 -8.70 2.64 -5.09
N ASN A 25 -7.80 3.44 -4.45
CA ASN A 25 -8.24 4.44 -3.48
C ASN A 25 -9.20 5.47 -4.11
N PHE A 26 -8.97 5.87 -5.36
CA PHE A 26 -9.91 6.73 -6.10
C PHE A 26 -11.25 6.04 -6.36
N ALA A 27 -11.24 4.75 -6.76
CA ALA A 27 -12.46 3.97 -6.94
C ALA A 27 -13.25 3.84 -5.63
N ASP A 28 -12.58 3.56 -4.52
CA ASP A 28 -13.19 3.48 -3.18
C ASP A 28 -13.85 4.81 -2.77
N LEU A 29 -13.21 5.94 -3.08
CA LEU A 29 -13.74 7.28 -2.81
C LEU A 29 -14.83 7.70 -3.81
N GLY A 30 -15.16 6.83 -4.76
CA GLY A 30 -16.29 6.97 -5.67
C GLY A 30 -15.97 7.52 -7.06
N ALA A 31 -14.70 7.71 -7.42
CA ALA A 31 -14.29 8.09 -8.77
C ALA A 31 -14.60 6.96 -9.77
N GLU A 32 -14.89 7.32 -11.01
CA GLU A 32 -14.91 6.36 -12.11
C GLU A 32 -13.47 6.04 -12.53
N VAL A 33 -13.05 4.79 -12.35
CA VAL A 33 -11.70 4.33 -12.73
C VAL A 33 -11.81 3.35 -13.88
N ILE A 34 -11.23 3.72 -15.03
CA ILE A 34 -11.10 2.85 -16.21
C ILE A 34 -9.68 2.34 -16.26
N LYS A 35 -9.51 1.03 -15.99
CA LYS A 35 -8.23 0.34 -16.09
C LYS A 35 -8.04 -0.16 -17.52
N ILE A 36 -6.95 0.29 -18.13
CA ILE A 36 -6.55 -0.16 -19.47
C ILE A 36 -5.60 -1.34 -19.33
N GLU A 37 -5.94 -2.41 -20.00
CA GLU A 37 -5.21 -3.67 -19.94
C GLU A 37 -4.85 -4.17 -21.36
N ARG A 38 -3.82 -5.01 -21.45
CA ARG A 38 -3.44 -5.61 -22.73
C ARG A 38 -4.45 -6.69 -23.14
N PRO A 39 -4.93 -6.70 -24.39
CA PRO A 39 -5.84 -7.75 -24.88
C PRO A 39 -5.30 -9.15 -24.63
N GLY A 40 -6.17 -10.07 -24.24
CA GLY A 40 -5.88 -11.49 -24.02
C GLY A 40 -5.00 -11.84 -22.83
N VAL A 41 -4.29 -10.87 -22.23
CA VAL A 41 -3.34 -11.12 -21.13
C VAL A 41 -3.69 -10.34 -19.86
N GLY A 42 -4.05 -9.06 -19.98
CA GLY A 42 -4.36 -8.19 -18.87
C GLY A 42 -3.13 -7.71 -18.09
N ASP A 43 -3.37 -7.37 -16.83
CA ASP A 43 -2.35 -7.08 -15.83
C ASP A 43 -1.64 -8.37 -15.42
N ASP A 44 -0.31 -8.34 -15.33
CA ASP A 44 0.51 -9.50 -14.96
C ASP A 44 0.03 -10.17 -13.66
N THR A 45 -0.50 -9.37 -12.73
CA THR A 45 -0.99 -9.85 -11.43
C THR A 45 -2.24 -10.72 -11.50
N ARG A 46 -2.94 -10.76 -12.63
CA ARG A 46 -4.08 -11.67 -12.84
C ARG A 46 -3.70 -13.12 -12.66
N THR A 47 -2.45 -13.46 -13.04
CA THR A 47 -1.91 -14.83 -13.01
C THR A 47 -0.95 -15.09 -11.85
N TRP A 48 -0.73 -14.10 -10.95
CA TRP A 48 0.18 -14.26 -9.81
C TRP A 48 -0.49 -15.00 -8.64
N GLY A 49 -0.84 -16.23 -8.88
CA GLY A 49 -1.39 -17.20 -7.93
C GLY A 49 -0.58 -18.50 -7.88
N PRO A 50 -0.99 -19.50 -7.14
CA PRO A 50 -2.17 -19.53 -6.27
C PRO A 50 -2.02 -18.62 -5.02
N PRO A 51 -3.12 -18.25 -4.34
CA PRO A 51 -4.48 -18.68 -4.59
C PRO A 51 -5.20 -17.86 -5.67
N PHE A 52 -6.16 -18.51 -6.34
CA PHE A 52 -7.10 -17.89 -7.28
C PHE A 52 -8.51 -17.88 -6.70
N LEU A 53 -9.35 -16.96 -7.18
CA LEU A 53 -10.79 -17.00 -6.91
C LEU A 53 -11.37 -18.28 -7.51
N LYS A 54 -12.33 -18.89 -6.83
CA LYS A 54 -13.05 -20.05 -7.35
C LYS A 54 -14.45 -19.62 -7.84
N ASP A 55 -14.86 -20.20 -8.95
CA ASP A 55 -16.24 -20.06 -9.46
C ASP A 55 -17.25 -20.82 -8.58
N ALA A 56 -18.53 -20.82 -9.00
CA ALA A 56 -19.60 -21.49 -8.26
C ALA A 56 -19.45 -23.02 -8.22
N GLU A 57 -18.74 -23.59 -9.18
CA GLU A 57 -18.45 -25.03 -9.30
C GLU A 57 -17.19 -25.41 -8.52
N GLY A 58 -16.43 -24.44 -7.99
CA GLY A 58 -15.21 -24.62 -7.22
C GLY A 58 -13.93 -24.69 -8.05
N HIS A 59 -13.98 -24.41 -9.34
CA HIS A 59 -12.82 -24.34 -10.22
C HIS A 59 -12.11 -22.99 -10.07
N GLU A 60 -10.77 -23.00 -10.19
CA GLU A 60 -9.98 -21.77 -10.12
C GLU A 60 -10.18 -20.91 -11.38
N THR A 61 -10.49 -19.64 -11.17
CA THR A 61 -10.54 -18.62 -12.22
C THR A 61 -9.14 -18.06 -12.45
N LEU A 62 -8.38 -18.65 -13.36
CA LEU A 62 -6.94 -18.44 -13.53
C LEU A 62 -6.51 -17.00 -13.93
N ASP A 63 -7.45 -16.08 -14.09
CA ASP A 63 -7.24 -14.65 -14.34
C ASP A 63 -7.58 -13.78 -13.11
N SER A 64 -7.94 -14.38 -11.99
CA SER A 64 -8.41 -13.68 -10.78
C SER A 64 -7.61 -14.10 -9.54
N ALA A 65 -6.28 -13.98 -9.63
CA ALA A 65 -5.39 -14.22 -8.50
C ALA A 65 -5.61 -13.20 -7.37
N SER A 66 -5.31 -13.59 -6.14
CA SER A 66 -5.43 -12.74 -4.96
C SER A 66 -4.69 -11.41 -5.10
N TYR A 67 -3.58 -11.40 -5.82
CA TYR A 67 -2.77 -10.21 -6.05
C TYR A 67 -3.50 -9.17 -6.94
N PHE A 68 -4.22 -9.62 -7.98
CA PHE A 68 -5.07 -8.75 -8.79
C PHE A 68 -6.29 -8.25 -8.00
N LEU A 69 -6.94 -9.14 -7.26
CA LEU A 69 -8.13 -8.81 -6.48
C LEU A 69 -7.88 -7.76 -5.41
N CYS A 70 -6.68 -7.72 -4.81
CA CYS A 70 -6.40 -6.82 -3.69
C CYS A 70 -6.26 -5.34 -4.09
N THR A 71 -6.09 -5.01 -5.39
CA THR A 71 -5.79 -3.65 -5.86
C THR A 71 -6.70 -3.13 -6.96
N ASN A 72 -7.72 -3.89 -7.38
CA ASN A 72 -8.50 -3.53 -8.57
C ASN A 72 -10.03 -3.49 -8.33
N ARG A 73 -10.51 -3.58 -7.07
CA ARG A 73 -11.94 -3.47 -6.79
C ARG A 73 -12.52 -2.13 -7.25
N GLY A 74 -13.74 -2.16 -7.71
CA GLY A 74 -14.49 -0.97 -8.12
C GLY A 74 -14.08 -0.38 -9.46
N LYS A 75 -13.05 -0.91 -10.11
CA LYS A 75 -12.58 -0.45 -11.43
C LYS A 75 -13.40 -1.06 -12.57
N ARG A 76 -13.30 -0.43 -13.74
CA ARG A 76 -13.79 -0.95 -15.02
C ARG A 76 -12.60 -1.40 -15.86
N SER A 77 -12.57 -2.67 -16.29
CA SER A 77 -11.54 -3.19 -17.19
C SER A 77 -11.92 -2.94 -18.64
N VAL A 78 -10.99 -2.34 -19.38
CA VAL A 78 -11.05 -2.17 -20.85
C VAL A 78 -9.72 -2.65 -21.42
N THR A 79 -9.78 -3.54 -22.39
CA THR A 79 -8.58 -3.98 -23.10
C THR A 79 -8.23 -3.02 -24.23
N VAL A 80 -6.95 -2.64 -24.35
CA VAL A 80 -6.44 -1.80 -25.45
C VAL A 80 -4.97 -2.14 -25.71
N ASP A 81 -4.63 -2.46 -26.97
CA ASP A 81 -3.22 -2.57 -27.39
C ASP A 81 -2.64 -1.18 -27.66
N LEU A 82 -1.79 -0.70 -26.76
CA LEU A 82 -1.11 0.60 -26.88
C LEU A 82 -0.01 0.59 -27.97
N ALA A 83 0.38 -0.56 -28.49
CA ALA A 83 1.39 -0.64 -29.53
C ALA A 83 0.84 -0.31 -30.92
N CYS A 84 -0.47 -0.40 -31.11
CA CYS A 84 -1.11 -0.09 -32.39
C CYS A 84 -1.71 1.33 -32.45
N PRO A 85 -1.78 1.97 -33.64
CA PRO A 85 -2.30 3.34 -33.77
C PRO A 85 -3.75 3.50 -33.33
N GLU A 86 -4.60 2.52 -33.58
CA GLU A 86 -6.01 2.52 -33.19
C GLU A 86 -6.16 2.53 -31.67
N GLY A 87 -5.35 1.71 -30.96
CA GLY A 87 -5.36 1.69 -29.49
C GLY A 87 -4.86 3.01 -28.90
N GLN A 88 -3.84 3.62 -29.48
CA GLN A 88 -3.36 4.95 -29.09
C GLN A 88 -4.45 6.01 -29.27
N GLU A 89 -5.21 5.95 -30.37
CA GLU A 89 -6.31 6.89 -30.63
C GLU A 89 -7.45 6.70 -29.61
N ILE A 90 -7.76 5.48 -29.21
CA ILE A 90 -8.74 5.20 -28.13
C ILE A 90 -8.29 5.91 -26.86
N ILE A 91 -7.04 5.81 -26.45
CA ILE A 91 -6.50 6.48 -25.26
C ILE A 91 -6.60 8.00 -25.38
N ARG A 92 -6.23 8.59 -26.52
CA ARG A 92 -6.36 10.03 -26.75
C ARG A 92 -7.81 10.50 -26.63
N ARG A 93 -8.76 9.73 -27.15
CA ARG A 93 -10.19 10.04 -27.04
C ARG A 93 -10.69 9.95 -25.60
N LEU A 94 -10.29 8.91 -24.83
CA LEU A 94 -10.61 8.78 -23.40
C LEU A 94 -10.03 9.95 -22.60
N THR A 95 -8.82 10.40 -22.92
CA THR A 95 -8.13 11.51 -22.22
C THR A 95 -8.87 12.84 -22.30
N ARG A 96 -9.67 13.09 -23.32
CA ARG A 96 -10.42 14.36 -23.47
C ARG A 96 -11.32 14.66 -22.26
N ASP A 97 -11.83 13.60 -21.64
CA ASP A 97 -12.82 13.68 -20.57
C ASP A 97 -12.31 13.08 -19.25
N THR A 98 -11.01 12.86 -19.17
CA THR A 98 -10.30 12.27 -18.04
C THR A 98 -9.72 13.37 -17.14
N ASP A 99 -9.92 13.25 -15.83
CA ASP A 99 -9.35 14.16 -14.85
C ASP A 99 -7.92 13.78 -14.47
N VAL A 100 -7.67 12.48 -14.33
CA VAL A 100 -6.40 11.92 -13.87
C VAL A 100 -6.00 10.75 -14.75
N LEU A 101 -4.75 10.75 -15.22
CA LEU A 101 -4.13 9.59 -15.85
C LEU A 101 -2.99 9.12 -14.96
N VAL A 102 -2.94 7.81 -14.68
CA VAL A 102 -1.86 7.19 -13.92
C VAL A 102 -1.21 6.10 -14.75
N GLU A 103 0.11 6.08 -14.82
CA GLU A 103 0.87 5.09 -15.58
C GLU A 103 2.13 4.64 -14.81
N ASN A 104 2.66 3.44 -15.12
CA ASN A 104 3.91 2.95 -14.56
C ASN A 104 4.76 2.18 -15.60
N TYR A 105 4.79 2.67 -16.82
CA TYR A 105 5.64 2.15 -17.87
C TYR A 105 7.10 2.58 -17.67
N LYS A 106 8.01 1.88 -18.35
CA LYS A 106 9.41 2.33 -18.41
C LYS A 106 9.49 3.73 -19.03
N VAL A 107 10.38 4.55 -18.48
CA VAL A 107 10.63 5.92 -18.97
C VAL A 107 10.74 5.96 -20.50
N GLY A 108 10.02 6.90 -21.12
CA GLY A 108 9.98 7.10 -22.57
C GLY A 108 9.08 6.14 -23.34
N THR A 109 8.47 5.11 -22.73
CA THR A 109 7.60 4.17 -23.45
C THR A 109 6.36 4.87 -24.01
N LEU A 110 5.62 5.60 -23.19
CA LEU A 110 4.40 6.28 -23.62
C LEU A 110 4.71 7.46 -24.55
N ALA A 111 5.88 8.09 -24.46
CA ALA A 111 6.32 9.12 -25.41
C ALA A 111 6.42 8.57 -26.85
N ARG A 112 6.90 7.32 -27.02
CA ARG A 112 6.95 6.68 -28.35
C ARG A 112 5.57 6.42 -28.96
N PHE A 113 4.54 6.38 -28.14
CA PHE A 113 3.15 6.18 -28.53
C PHE A 113 2.38 7.51 -28.70
N GLY A 114 3.03 8.66 -28.43
CA GLY A 114 2.37 9.97 -28.40
C GLY A 114 1.32 10.05 -27.27
N LEU A 115 1.60 9.40 -26.14
CA LEU A 115 0.76 9.33 -24.96
C LEU A 115 1.48 9.86 -23.69
N ALA A 116 2.61 10.57 -23.85
CA ALA A 116 3.26 11.25 -22.74
C ALA A 116 2.47 12.49 -22.30
N TYR A 117 2.81 13.01 -21.12
CA TYR A 117 2.15 14.20 -20.58
C TYR A 117 2.11 15.37 -21.59
N ASP A 118 3.24 15.69 -22.25
CA ASP A 118 3.31 16.80 -23.21
C ASP A 118 2.46 16.61 -24.46
N ASP A 119 2.11 15.38 -24.79
CA ASP A 119 1.19 15.07 -25.89
C ASP A 119 -0.26 15.22 -25.42
N LEU A 120 -0.60 14.62 -24.28
CA LEU A 120 -1.96 14.54 -23.79
C LEU A 120 -2.46 15.86 -23.18
N ARG A 121 -1.56 16.70 -22.63
CA ARG A 121 -1.93 18.06 -22.15
C ARG A 121 -2.40 18.97 -23.28
N LYS A 122 -1.98 18.73 -24.50
CA LYS A 122 -2.47 19.47 -25.69
C LYS A 122 -3.94 19.14 -25.98
N ILE A 123 -4.37 17.93 -25.63
CA ILE A 123 -5.74 17.44 -25.79
C ILE A 123 -6.58 17.88 -24.60
N ASN A 124 -6.03 17.79 -23.39
CA ASN A 124 -6.68 18.14 -22.13
C ASN A 124 -5.71 18.91 -21.22
N PRO A 125 -5.69 20.24 -21.25
CA PRO A 125 -4.81 21.06 -20.39
C PRO A 125 -5.10 20.90 -18.89
N ARG A 126 -6.26 20.38 -18.54
CA ARG A 126 -6.67 20.12 -17.16
C ARG A 126 -6.23 18.76 -16.61
N LEU A 127 -5.58 17.96 -17.43
CA LEU A 127 -5.18 16.59 -17.08
C LEU A 127 -4.12 16.60 -15.95
N VAL A 128 -4.40 15.91 -14.87
CA VAL A 128 -3.40 15.52 -13.87
C VAL A 128 -2.79 14.20 -14.33
N TYR A 129 -1.50 14.18 -14.60
CA TYR A 129 -0.79 13.03 -15.12
C TYR A 129 0.25 12.54 -14.10
N CYS A 130 0.13 11.31 -13.62
CA CYS A 130 1.03 10.73 -12.64
C CYS A 130 1.79 9.54 -13.22
N SER A 131 3.12 9.69 -13.33
CA SER A 131 4.04 8.60 -13.70
C SER A 131 4.66 8.00 -12.44
N ILE A 132 4.56 6.69 -12.27
CA ILE A 132 5.16 5.95 -11.16
C ILE A 132 6.27 5.07 -11.71
N THR A 133 7.52 5.31 -11.30
CA THR A 133 8.67 4.53 -11.77
C THR A 133 9.58 4.13 -10.60
N GLY A 134 10.58 3.30 -10.87
CA GLY A 134 11.52 2.86 -9.86
C GLY A 134 12.39 3.98 -9.30
N PHE A 135 12.93 4.82 -10.20
CA PHE A 135 13.95 5.83 -9.88
C PHE A 135 13.56 7.27 -10.23
N GLY A 136 12.31 7.50 -10.63
CA GLY A 136 11.89 8.78 -11.21
C GLY A 136 12.16 8.89 -12.71
N GLN A 137 11.69 9.96 -13.32
CA GLN A 137 11.76 10.19 -14.77
C GLN A 137 13.12 10.73 -15.24
N THR A 138 13.95 11.20 -14.31
CA THR A 138 15.24 11.84 -14.58
C THR A 138 16.35 11.27 -13.70
N GLY A 139 17.59 11.61 -13.98
CA GLY A 139 18.75 11.18 -13.19
C GLY A 139 19.43 9.91 -13.75
N PRO A 140 20.54 9.51 -13.11
CA PRO A 140 21.44 8.48 -13.66
C PRO A 140 20.82 7.08 -13.74
N CYS A 141 19.79 6.80 -12.92
CA CYS A 141 19.14 5.48 -12.84
C CYS A 141 17.76 5.43 -13.50
N ALA A 142 17.26 6.52 -14.10
CA ALA A 142 15.89 6.59 -14.63
C ALA A 142 15.51 5.48 -15.61
N ALA A 143 16.47 4.99 -16.41
CA ALA A 143 16.24 3.92 -17.38
C ALA A 143 16.30 2.50 -16.78
N LEU A 144 16.71 2.36 -15.52
CA LEU A 144 16.86 1.04 -14.88
C LEU A 144 15.50 0.47 -14.45
N PRO A 145 15.29 -0.84 -14.63
CA PRO A 145 14.11 -1.51 -14.11
C PRO A 145 14.25 -1.74 -12.60
N GLY A 146 13.12 -1.90 -11.90
CA GLY A 146 13.12 -2.29 -10.50
C GLY A 146 11.75 -2.73 -10.05
N TYR A 147 11.74 -3.57 -9.03
CA TYR A 147 10.57 -3.99 -8.28
C TYR A 147 10.76 -3.63 -6.81
N ASP A 148 9.67 -3.56 -6.07
CA ASP A 148 9.63 -3.22 -4.64
C ASP A 148 10.80 -3.80 -3.83
N TYR A 149 11.08 -5.09 -3.97
CA TYR A 149 12.13 -5.76 -3.20
C TYR A 149 13.52 -5.16 -3.42
N VAL A 150 13.82 -4.76 -4.65
CA VAL A 150 15.09 -4.09 -4.97
C VAL A 150 15.17 -2.74 -4.25
N PHE A 151 14.06 -1.99 -4.22
CA PHE A 151 14.00 -0.68 -3.57
C PHE A 151 14.02 -0.78 -2.04
N GLN A 152 13.43 -1.82 -1.44
CA GLN A 152 13.62 -2.09 -0.01
C GLN A 152 15.10 -2.26 0.36
N GLY A 153 15.87 -2.92 -0.50
CA GLY A 153 17.33 -3.05 -0.35
C GLY A 153 18.07 -1.72 -0.58
N MET A 154 17.90 -1.13 -1.76
CA MET A 154 18.64 0.07 -2.18
C MET A 154 18.27 1.31 -1.36
N GLY A 155 17.02 1.45 -0.94
CA GLY A 155 16.53 2.57 -0.14
C GLY A 155 16.82 2.45 1.35
N GLY A 156 17.56 1.41 1.80
CA GLY A 156 18.06 1.30 3.17
C GLY A 156 17.13 0.58 4.16
N LEU A 157 15.87 0.30 3.81
CA LEU A 157 14.91 -0.33 4.71
C LEU A 157 15.41 -1.69 5.23
N MET A 158 15.98 -2.52 4.36
CA MET A 158 16.51 -3.84 4.75
C MET A 158 17.74 -3.74 5.66
N SER A 159 18.49 -2.66 5.60
CA SER A 159 19.67 -2.47 6.46
C SER A 159 19.33 -2.29 7.94
N ILE A 160 18.09 -1.87 8.23
CA ILE A 160 17.56 -1.63 9.58
C ILE A 160 16.53 -2.68 10.01
N THR A 161 16.18 -3.61 9.11
CA THR A 161 15.15 -4.64 9.34
C THR A 161 15.78 -6.03 9.33
N GLY A 162 15.51 -6.82 10.36
CA GLY A 162 16.02 -8.20 10.47
C GLY A 162 16.68 -8.50 11.81
N ILE A 163 17.25 -9.69 11.91
CA ILE A 163 17.93 -10.16 13.12
C ILE A 163 19.24 -9.40 13.30
N PRO A 164 19.56 -8.92 14.54
CA PRO A 164 20.78 -8.20 14.85
C PRO A 164 22.05 -8.97 14.49
N ASP A 165 23.13 -8.24 14.15
CA ASP A 165 24.42 -8.87 13.92
C ASP A 165 24.94 -9.51 15.21
N GLY A 166 25.54 -10.69 15.08
CA GLY A 166 26.00 -11.51 16.20
C GLY A 166 24.97 -12.50 16.76
N GLU A 167 23.70 -12.37 16.41
CA GLU A 167 22.66 -13.31 16.82
C GLU A 167 22.50 -14.47 15.80
N PRO A 168 22.03 -15.65 16.24
CA PRO A 168 21.75 -16.77 15.33
C PRO A 168 20.73 -16.38 14.26
N GLY A 169 21.09 -16.57 12.98
CA GLY A 169 20.24 -16.21 11.85
C GLY A 169 20.33 -14.72 11.46
N ALA A 170 21.35 -13.98 11.93
CA ALA A 170 21.59 -12.58 11.60
C ALA A 170 21.58 -12.33 10.08
N ALA A 171 20.62 -11.56 9.60
CA ALA A 171 20.50 -11.18 8.20
C ALA A 171 19.59 -9.95 8.03
N PRO A 172 19.82 -9.14 6.99
CA PRO A 172 18.83 -8.17 6.51
C PRO A 172 17.56 -8.89 6.03
N MET A 173 16.39 -8.34 6.36
CA MET A 173 15.11 -8.88 5.96
C MET A 173 14.26 -7.83 5.25
N LYS A 174 13.53 -8.25 4.21
CA LYS A 174 12.49 -7.41 3.62
C LYS A 174 11.24 -7.41 4.51
N SER A 175 10.38 -6.43 4.32
CA SER A 175 9.00 -6.49 4.83
C SER A 175 8.27 -7.71 4.23
N GLY A 176 7.34 -8.29 4.97
CA GLY A 176 6.46 -9.36 4.48
C GLY A 176 5.52 -8.93 3.35
N LEU A 177 5.35 -7.62 3.17
CA LEU A 177 4.57 -7.00 2.10
C LEU A 177 5.49 -6.26 1.14
N ALA A 178 5.00 -5.96 -0.07
CA ALA A 178 5.61 -5.00 -0.99
C ALA A 178 5.35 -3.56 -0.50
N ILE A 179 5.99 -3.21 0.62
CA ILE A 179 5.70 -1.99 1.38
C ILE A 179 6.05 -0.72 0.60
N GLY A 180 7.08 -0.78 -0.25
CA GLY A 180 7.48 0.32 -1.12
C GLY A 180 6.40 0.64 -2.16
N ASP A 181 5.83 -0.38 -2.79
CA ASP A 181 4.71 -0.22 -3.72
C ASP A 181 3.49 0.40 -3.03
N LEU A 182 3.09 -0.16 -1.88
CA LEU A 182 1.91 0.32 -1.14
C LEU A 182 2.07 1.78 -0.72
N LEU A 183 3.23 2.15 -0.18
CA LEU A 183 3.50 3.53 0.23
C LEU A 183 3.64 4.48 -0.97
N THR A 184 4.26 4.04 -2.06
CA THR A 184 4.30 4.80 -3.31
C THR A 184 2.88 5.06 -3.83
N GLY A 185 2.00 4.06 -3.80
CA GLY A 185 0.59 4.24 -4.15
C GLY A 185 -0.13 5.23 -3.25
N MET A 186 0.16 5.25 -1.95
CA MET A 186 -0.39 6.25 -1.01
C MET A 186 0.16 7.65 -1.27
N TYR A 187 1.47 7.80 -1.51
CA TYR A 187 2.05 9.09 -1.91
C TYR A 187 1.49 9.58 -3.25
N ALA A 188 1.33 8.68 -4.24
CA ALA A 188 0.70 9.02 -5.51
C ALA A 188 -0.76 9.48 -5.33
N THR A 189 -1.53 8.81 -4.48
CA THR A 189 -2.89 9.24 -4.13
C THR A 189 -2.89 10.65 -3.55
N THR A 190 -2.00 10.93 -2.61
CA THR A 190 -1.87 12.26 -1.98
C THR A 190 -1.44 13.32 -2.99
N ALA A 191 -0.44 13.03 -3.83
CA ALA A 191 0.05 13.96 -4.85
C ALA A 191 -1.04 14.28 -5.90
N ILE A 192 -1.79 13.27 -6.33
CA ILE A 192 -2.90 13.46 -7.27
C ILE A 192 -4.00 14.34 -6.65
N LEU A 193 -4.38 14.09 -5.38
CA LEU A 193 -5.38 14.92 -4.68
C LEU A 193 -4.89 16.37 -4.54
N ALA A 194 -3.62 16.59 -4.21
CA ALA A 194 -3.02 17.94 -4.16
C ALA A 194 -3.03 18.63 -5.55
N ALA A 195 -2.73 17.88 -6.62
CA ALA A 195 -2.78 18.38 -7.99
C ALA A 195 -4.21 18.70 -8.45
N LEU A 196 -5.20 17.91 -8.03
CA LEU A 196 -6.62 18.18 -8.28
C LEU A 196 -7.08 19.47 -7.56
N GLU A 197 -6.63 19.68 -6.32
CA GLU A 197 -6.92 20.90 -5.57
C GLU A 197 -6.24 22.14 -6.23
N HIS A 198 -4.98 22.03 -6.63
CA HIS A 198 -4.33 23.08 -7.43
C HIS A 198 -5.11 23.38 -8.71
N ARG A 199 -5.53 22.33 -9.44
CA ARG A 199 -6.35 22.47 -10.65
C ARG A 199 -7.70 23.17 -10.38
N HIS A 200 -8.29 22.93 -9.21
CA HIS A 200 -9.54 23.58 -8.83
C HIS A 200 -9.38 25.11 -8.78
N VAL A 201 -8.23 25.60 -8.32
CA VAL A 201 -7.91 27.02 -8.22
C VAL A 201 -7.37 27.59 -9.53
N SER A 202 -6.41 26.91 -10.18
CA SER A 202 -5.68 27.41 -11.37
C SER A 202 -6.43 27.17 -12.68
N GLY A 203 -7.28 26.14 -12.73
CA GLY A 203 -7.86 25.64 -13.98
C GLY A 203 -6.95 24.70 -14.76
N GLU A 204 -5.69 24.51 -14.37
CA GLU A 204 -4.69 23.73 -15.09
C GLU A 204 -4.31 22.44 -14.35
N GLY A 205 -4.11 21.36 -15.10
CA GLY A 205 -3.52 20.12 -14.61
C GLY A 205 -2.00 20.21 -14.48
N GLN A 206 -1.37 19.15 -14.01
CA GLN A 206 0.09 19.10 -13.90
C GLN A 206 0.62 17.67 -14.01
N TYR A 207 1.94 17.57 -14.22
CA TYR A 207 2.69 16.33 -14.22
C TYR A 207 3.18 16.00 -12.81
N ILE A 208 3.10 14.72 -12.44
CA ILE A 208 3.61 14.15 -11.17
C ILE A 208 4.60 13.07 -11.51
N ASP A 209 5.84 13.22 -11.07
CA ASP A 209 6.89 12.21 -11.11
C ASP A 209 7.00 11.54 -9.75
N MET A 210 6.70 10.24 -9.68
CA MET A 210 6.69 9.46 -8.44
C MET A 210 7.72 8.32 -8.54
N SER A 211 8.66 8.28 -7.60
CA SER A 211 9.74 7.30 -7.54
C SER A 211 9.57 6.35 -6.36
N LEU A 212 9.65 5.03 -6.61
CA LEU A 212 9.65 4.02 -5.53
C LEU A 212 10.84 4.22 -4.58
N LEU A 213 12.03 4.51 -5.14
CA LEU A 213 13.23 4.74 -4.34
C LEU A 213 13.04 5.91 -3.38
N ASP A 214 12.53 7.04 -3.88
CA ASP A 214 12.32 8.24 -3.07
C ASP A 214 11.32 7.98 -1.94
N CYS A 215 10.25 7.23 -2.23
CA CYS A 215 9.27 6.83 -1.22
C CYS A 215 9.92 5.97 -0.12
N ILE A 216 10.73 4.97 -0.48
CA ILE A 216 11.45 4.14 0.51
C ILE A 216 12.43 5.00 1.32
N VAL A 217 13.17 5.91 0.69
CA VAL A 217 14.08 6.82 1.40
C VAL A 217 13.31 7.70 2.38
N ALA A 218 12.19 8.26 1.97
CA ALA A 218 11.36 9.12 2.82
C ALA A 218 10.81 8.39 4.07
N ILE A 219 10.40 7.12 3.93
CA ILE A 219 9.85 6.35 5.06
C ILE A 219 10.90 5.87 6.07
N ASN A 220 12.20 5.97 5.78
CA ASN A 220 13.22 5.74 6.80
C ASN A 220 13.14 6.77 7.95
N SER A 221 12.47 7.91 7.74
CA SER A 221 11.99 8.82 8.78
C SER A 221 13.05 9.12 9.86
N TYR A 222 12.75 8.78 11.13
CA TYR A 222 13.65 9.03 12.27
C TYR A 222 14.97 8.24 12.20
N GLN A 223 15.04 7.11 11.51
CA GLN A 223 16.29 6.37 11.34
C GLN A 223 17.29 7.14 10.46
N ALA A 224 16.81 7.78 9.40
CA ALA A 224 17.62 8.68 8.59
C ALA A 224 18.09 9.90 9.42
N ILE A 225 17.21 10.48 10.23
CA ILE A 225 17.57 11.61 11.13
C ILE A 225 18.53 11.16 12.23
N ASN A 226 18.36 9.96 12.81
CA ASN A 226 19.34 9.40 13.74
C ASN A 226 20.74 9.34 13.14
N PHE A 227 20.84 8.88 11.87
CA PHE A 227 22.12 8.87 11.14
C PHE A 227 22.68 10.29 10.93
N PHE A 228 21.88 11.23 10.45
CA PHE A 228 22.33 12.61 10.19
C PHE A 228 22.79 13.32 11.46
N LEU A 229 22.14 13.11 12.59
CA LEU A 229 22.50 13.74 13.86
C LEU A 229 23.71 13.10 14.55
N SER A 230 23.87 11.79 14.43
CA SER A 230 24.88 11.05 15.19
C SER A 230 26.09 10.65 14.36
N GLY A 231 25.99 10.61 13.03
CA GLY A 231 26.97 10.00 12.14
C GLY A 231 27.06 8.46 12.27
N LYS A 232 26.28 7.84 13.15
CA LYS A 232 26.30 6.39 13.38
C LYS A 232 25.34 5.70 12.44
N ILE A 233 25.81 4.68 11.73
CA ILE A 233 24.99 3.87 10.85
C ILE A 233 23.97 3.07 11.70
N PRO A 234 22.65 3.25 11.47
CA PRO A 234 21.62 2.46 12.14
C PRO A 234 21.82 0.96 11.90
N GLN A 235 21.65 0.17 12.94
CA GLN A 235 21.81 -1.28 12.90
C GLN A 235 20.45 -1.96 12.99
N ARG A 236 20.38 -3.22 12.58
CA ARG A 236 19.22 -4.09 12.83
C ARG A 236 19.09 -4.35 14.33
N MET A 237 17.87 -4.20 14.83
CA MET A 237 17.56 -4.37 16.26
C MET A 237 16.48 -5.44 16.51
N GLY A 238 16.24 -6.32 15.54
CA GLY A 238 15.14 -7.28 15.62
C GLY A 238 13.79 -6.56 15.80
N ASN A 239 13.10 -6.90 16.88
CA ASN A 239 11.81 -6.28 17.22
C ASN A 239 11.96 -5.08 18.19
N ALA A 240 13.17 -4.63 18.52
CA ALA A 240 13.38 -3.54 19.43
C ALA A 240 13.38 -2.18 18.74
N HIS A 241 12.76 -1.17 19.37
CA HIS A 241 12.80 0.20 18.87
C HIS A 241 14.16 0.86 19.18
N SER A 242 14.70 1.62 18.21
CA SER A 242 16.03 2.23 18.35
C SER A 242 16.12 3.32 19.42
N ASN A 243 15.04 4.07 19.63
CA ASN A 243 15.04 5.26 20.50
C ASN A 243 14.23 5.09 21.81
N MET A 244 13.34 4.11 21.90
CA MET A 244 12.45 3.91 23.06
C MET A 244 12.68 2.56 23.73
N VAL A 245 12.62 2.55 25.10
CA VAL A 245 12.87 1.35 25.92
C VAL A 245 12.01 1.39 27.17
N PRO A 246 11.29 0.28 27.52
CA PRO A 246 11.07 -0.92 26.70
C PRO A 246 10.06 -0.66 25.60
N TYR A 247 10.41 -1.05 24.37
CA TYR A 247 9.54 -1.01 23.20
C TYR A 247 9.96 -2.14 22.26
N GLN A 248 9.46 -3.34 22.53
CA GLN A 248 9.84 -4.57 21.82
C GLN A 248 8.94 -5.75 22.15
N VAL A 249 9.22 -6.89 21.53
CA VAL A 249 8.63 -8.18 21.89
C VAL A 249 9.35 -8.76 23.11
N PHE A 250 8.58 -9.36 24.02
CA PHE A 250 9.08 -10.16 25.15
C PHE A 250 8.45 -11.54 25.14
N HIS A 251 9.25 -12.57 25.46
CA HIS A 251 8.74 -13.90 25.73
C HIS A 251 8.05 -13.93 27.09
N CYS A 252 6.92 -14.60 27.15
CA CYS A 252 6.15 -14.83 28.38
C CYS A 252 6.25 -16.30 28.79
N LYS A 253 5.66 -16.65 29.93
CA LYS A 253 5.51 -18.04 30.34
C LYS A 253 4.87 -18.91 29.24
N GLN A 254 3.96 -18.30 28.47
CA GLN A 254 3.34 -18.86 27.28
C GLN A 254 3.02 -17.74 26.31
N GLY A 255 3.51 -17.84 25.06
CA GLY A 255 3.35 -16.86 24.01
C GLY A 255 4.30 -15.67 24.10
N ASP A 256 4.15 -14.75 23.18
CA ASP A 256 4.95 -13.54 23.03
C ASP A 256 4.04 -12.31 23.14
N ILE A 257 4.53 -11.26 23.78
CA ILE A 257 3.82 -9.98 23.94
C ILE A 257 4.64 -8.82 23.41
N ILE A 258 3.99 -7.89 22.72
CA ILE A 258 4.55 -6.59 22.39
C ILE A 258 4.32 -5.66 23.58
N ILE A 259 5.37 -5.02 24.08
CA ILE A 259 5.32 -3.95 25.06
C ILE A 259 5.78 -2.66 24.39
N ALA A 260 5.02 -1.56 24.57
CA ALA A 260 5.29 -0.27 23.94
C ALA A 260 5.19 0.88 24.94
N VAL A 261 6.21 1.05 25.78
CA VAL A 261 6.30 2.14 26.76
C VAL A 261 6.80 3.42 26.08
N GLY A 262 5.93 4.41 25.93
CA GLY A 262 6.21 5.66 25.22
C GLY A 262 6.68 6.82 26.09
N ASN A 263 6.48 6.76 27.44
CA ASN A 263 6.82 7.85 28.36
C ASN A 263 7.15 7.34 29.77
N ASP A 264 7.61 8.25 30.64
CA ASP A 264 8.09 7.88 31.99
C ASP A 264 6.96 7.46 32.91
N SER A 265 5.76 8.00 32.81
CA SER A 265 4.60 7.58 33.60
C SER A 265 4.14 6.17 33.22
N GLN A 266 4.11 5.83 31.94
CA GLN A 266 3.84 4.47 31.50
C GLN A 266 4.94 3.49 31.96
N TYR A 267 6.19 3.94 32.01
CA TYR A 267 7.29 3.13 32.53
C TYR A 267 7.12 2.81 34.01
N ALA A 268 6.76 3.80 34.81
CA ALA A 268 6.49 3.59 36.24
C ALA A 268 5.33 2.61 36.48
N ALA A 269 4.22 2.78 35.74
CA ALA A 269 3.09 1.85 35.76
C ALA A 269 3.49 0.43 35.33
N PHE A 270 4.24 0.31 34.26
CA PHE A 270 4.77 -0.96 33.78
C PHE A 270 5.64 -1.67 34.81
N CYS A 271 6.58 -0.93 35.47
CA CYS A 271 7.44 -1.48 36.50
C CYS A 271 6.64 -2.00 37.70
N ALA A 272 5.57 -1.30 38.10
CA ALA A 272 4.69 -1.76 39.17
C ALA A 272 3.96 -3.06 38.78
N VAL A 273 3.44 -3.16 37.57
CA VAL A 273 2.72 -4.34 37.05
C VAL A 273 3.61 -5.58 36.96
N ILE A 274 4.88 -5.41 36.60
CA ILE A 274 5.83 -6.54 36.49
C ILE A 274 6.55 -6.87 37.81
N ASP A 275 6.05 -6.36 38.95
CA ASP A 275 6.64 -6.53 40.30
C ASP A 275 8.12 -6.10 40.39
N ARG A 276 8.49 -5.02 39.72
CA ARG A 276 9.83 -4.40 39.74
C ARG A 276 9.77 -2.88 39.96
N PRO A 277 9.03 -2.39 41.01
CA PRO A 277 8.79 -0.95 41.20
C PRO A 277 10.09 -0.14 41.39
N LEU A 278 11.15 -0.75 41.92
CA LEU A 278 12.43 -0.09 42.12
C LEU A 278 13.11 0.35 40.80
N LEU A 279 12.82 -0.29 39.68
CA LEU A 279 13.37 0.11 38.39
C LEU A 279 12.89 1.51 37.97
N ALA A 280 11.68 1.90 38.35
CA ALA A 280 11.14 3.23 38.05
C ALA A 280 11.88 4.37 38.76
N GLY A 281 12.37 4.09 39.97
CA GLY A 281 13.14 5.06 40.78
C GLY A 281 14.65 5.05 40.55
N ASP A 282 15.16 4.07 39.80
CA ASP A 282 16.60 3.99 39.52
C ASP A 282 17.03 5.09 38.53
N PRO A 283 18.00 5.95 38.92
CA PRO A 283 18.48 7.04 38.03
C PRO A 283 18.94 6.58 36.65
N ARG A 284 19.39 5.33 36.51
CA ARG A 284 19.79 4.75 35.24
C ARG A 284 18.60 4.55 34.29
N TYR A 285 17.37 4.46 34.79
CA TYR A 285 16.18 4.09 34.05
C TYR A 285 15.01 5.05 34.17
N SER A 286 15.15 6.10 35.00
CA SER A 286 14.07 7.03 35.37
C SER A 286 13.54 7.85 34.20
N THR A 287 14.32 8.06 33.15
CA THR A 287 13.91 8.79 31.94
C THR A 287 14.08 7.99 30.67
N GLY A 288 13.31 8.29 29.63
CA GLY A 288 13.43 7.64 28.32
C GLY A 288 14.86 7.61 27.76
N PRO A 289 15.59 8.75 27.72
CA PRO A 289 17.00 8.78 27.30
C PRO A 289 17.93 7.90 28.15
N GLN A 290 17.71 7.84 29.47
CA GLN A 290 18.52 7.00 30.36
C GLN A 290 18.22 5.51 30.11
N ARG A 291 16.97 5.12 29.96
CA ARG A 291 16.62 3.75 29.58
C ARG A 291 17.26 3.34 28.26
N ASN A 292 17.24 4.22 27.26
CA ASN A 292 17.84 3.91 25.98
C ASN A 292 19.38 3.72 26.07
N ARG A 293 20.06 4.55 26.84
CA ARG A 293 21.53 4.42 27.06
C ARG A 293 21.90 3.15 27.83
N ASN A 294 21.04 2.71 28.72
CA ASN A 294 21.27 1.57 29.62
C ASN A 294 20.46 0.33 29.23
N ARG A 295 20.01 0.25 27.96
CA ARG A 295 19.14 -0.85 27.50
C ARG A 295 19.70 -2.25 27.72
N GLU A 296 21.00 -2.42 27.51
CA GLU A 296 21.67 -3.71 27.69
C GLU A 296 21.55 -4.24 29.10
N ALA A 297 21.54 -3.37 30.10
CA ALA A 297 21.32 -3.74 31.49
C ALA A 297 19.85 -3.86 31.87
N LEU A 298 18.96 -3.05 31.29
CA LEU A 298 17.56 -3.00 31.65
C LEU A 298 16.74 -4.15 31.04
N ILE A 299 16.94 -4.45 29.76
CA ILE A 299 16.11 -5.42 29.03
C ILE A 299 16.15 -6.83 29.64
N PRO A 300 17.30 -7.38 30.06
CA PRO A 300 17.33 -8.68 30.73
C PRO A 300 16.51 -8.73 32.02
N LEU A 301 16.49 -7.66 32.82
CA LEU A 301 15.69 -7.58 34.05
C LEU A 301 14.19 -7.62 33.78
N ILE A 302 13.77 -6.93 32.71
CA ILE A 302 12.38 -6.97 32.27
C ILE A 302 12.03 -8.35 31.70
N ALA A 303 12.89 -8.90 30.83
CA ALA A 303 12.67 -10.20 30.21
C ALA A 303 12.48 -11.31 31.24
N GLU A 304 13.29 -11.31 32.33
CA GLU A 304 13.13 -12.25 33.44
C GLU A 304 11.75 -12.11 34.09
N ALA A 305 11.31 -10.88 34.37
CA ALA A 305 10.02 -10.62 34.99
C ALA A 305 8.84 -11.06 34.13
N MET A 306 8.95 -10.90 32.80
CA MET A 306 7.89 -11.26 31.85
C MET A 306 7.63 -12.79 31.78
N LEU A 307 8.57 -13.63 32.17
CA LEU A 307 8.39 -15.09 32.23
C LEU A 307 7.43 -15.55 33.35
N ALA A 308 7.04 -14.67 34.26
CA ALA A 308 6.20 -15.04 35.41
C ALA A 308 4.74 -15.36 35.03
N ARG A 309 4.23 -14.82 33.92
CA ARG A 309 2.81 -14.95 33.53
C ARG A 309 2.68 -15.28 32.03
N THR A 310 1.48 -15.70 31.61
CA THR A 310 1.16 -15.89 30.19
C THR A 310 0.95 -14.55 29.48
N MET A 311 0.96 -14.57 28.17
CA MET A 311 0.70 -13.37 27.35
C MET A 311 -0.68 -12.78 27.67
N GLU A 312 -1.72 -13.61 27.76
CA GLU A 312 -3.09 -13.19 28.05
C GLU A 312 -3.20 -12.52 29.43
N GLU A 313 -2.55 -13.12 30.46
CA GLU A 313 -2.52 -12.54 31.81
C GLU A 313 -1.84 -11.16 31.80
N TRP A 314 -0.72 -11.02 31.08
CA TRP A 314 -0.03 -9.73 30.96
C TRP A 314 -0.86 -8.69 30.22
N VAL A 315 -1.52 -9.05 29.12
CA VAL A 315 -2.39 -8.12 28.37
C VAL A 315 -3.46 -7.56 29.31
N GLY A 316 -4.17 -8.42 30.05
CA GLY A 316 -5.23 -7.94 30.96
C GLY A 316 -4.72 -6.99 32.05
N LEU A 317 -3.55 -7.24 32.64
CA LEU A 317 -2.97 -6.41 33.66
C LEU A 317 -2.45 -5.06 33.13
N LEU A 318 -1.82 -5.06 31.97
CA LEU A 318 -1.21 -3.89 31.36
C LEU A 318 -2.26 -2.95 30.76
N GLU A 319 -3.29 -3.48 30.11
CA GLU A 319 -4.42 -2.69 29.61
C GLU A 319 -5.13 -1.94 30.75
N ALA A 320 -5.33 -2.60 31.90
CA ALA A 320 -5.92 -1.98 33.10
C ALA A 320 -5.12 -0.76 33.64
N THR A 321 -3.84 -0.67 33.29
CA THR A 321 -2.94 0.43 33.70
C THR A 321 -2.55 1.37 32.57
N ASN A 322 -3.24 1.29 31.43
CA ASN A 322 -2.95 2.08 30.22
C ASN A 322 -1.51 1.97 29.72
N VAL A 323 -0.87 0.83 29.87
CA VAL A 323 0.41 0.50 29.23
C VAL A 323 0.12 -0.18 27.90
N PRO A 324 0.49 0.41 26.75
CA PRO A 324 0.23 -0.20 25.45
C PRO A 324 0.96 -1.55 25.28
N CYS A 325 0.19 -2.58 25.03
CA CYS A 325 0.69 -3.93 24.81
C CYS A 325 -0.25 -4.70 23.87
N GLY A 326 0.17 -5.86 23.40
CA GLY A 326 -0.70 -6.73 22.62
C GLY A 326 0.00 -7.97 22.07
N PRO A 327 -0.79 -8.94 21.57
CA PRO A 327 -0.29 -10.15 20.94
C PRO A 327 0.26 -9.91 19.53
N ILE A 328 0.99 -10.86 19.00
CA ILE A 328 1.34 -10.94 17.58
C ILE A 328 0.31 -11.86 16.91
N ASN A 329 -0.69 -11.26 16.27
CA ASN A 329 -1.78 -11.98 15.63
C ASN A 329 -1.41 -12.50 14.23
N ASN A 330 -1.83 -13.72 13.90
CA ASN A 330 -1.89 -14.19 12.52
C ASN A 330 -3.14 -13.65 11.80
N MET A 331 -3.23 -13.85 10.47
CA MET A 331 -4.34 -13.30 9.66
C MET A 331 -5.72 -13.79 10.09
N LYS A 332 -5.86 -15.02 10.61
CA LYS A 332 -7.13 -15.50 11.16
C LYS A 332 -7.53 -14.70 12.40
N GLN A 333 -6.62 -14.56 13.35
CA GLN A 333 -6.83 -13.82 14.59
C GLN A 333 -7.11 -12.32 14.31
N VAL A 334 -6.44 -11.72 13.31
CA VAL A 334 -6.73 -10.34 12.89
C VAL A 334 -8.18 -10.18 12.45
N PHE A 335 -8.70 -11.05 11.58
CA PHE A 335 -10.07 -10.93 11.08
C PHE A 335 -11.15 -11.45 12.04
N GLU A 336 -10.77 -12.16 13.10
CA GLU A 336 -11.62 -12.53 14.23
C GLU A 336 -11.59 -11.50 15.38
N HIS A 337 -10.67 -10.53 15.33
CA HIS A 337 -10.52 -9.51 16.38
C HIS A 337 -11.77 -8.62 16.46
N PRO A 338 -12.37 -8.41 17.66
CA PRO A 338 -13.63 -7.68 17.81
C PRO A 338 -13.64 -6.29 17.16
N GLN A 339 -12.54 -5.52 17.31
CA GLN A 339 -12.44 -4.19 16.70
C GLN A 339 -12.37 -4.25 15.18
N VAL A 340 -11.71 -5.24 14.58
CA VAL A 340 -11.60 -5.44 13.12
C VAL A 340 -12.95 -5.84 12.56
N THR A 341 -13.68 -6.73 13.27
CA THR A 341 -15.04 -7.14 12.92
C THR A 341 -16.02 -5.97 13.03
N TYR A 342 -16.00 -5.22 14.15
CA TYR A 342 -16.82 -4.02 14.33
C TYR A 342 -16.62 -2.97 13.23
N ARG A 343 -15.38 -2.83 12.73
CA ARG A 343 -15.04 -1.93 11.63
C ARG A 343 -15.28 -2.52 10.25
N GLU A 344 -15.85 -3.72 10.18
CA GLU A 344 -16.22 -4.40 8.91
C GLU A 344 -15.03 -4.41 7.90
N MET A 345 -13.82 -4.72 8.40
CA MET A 345 -12.63 -4.69 7.56
C MET A 345 -12.57 -5.82 6.54
N ARG A 346 -13.35 -6.90 6.73
CA ARG A 346 -13.55 -7.95 5.73
C ARG A 346 -14.81 -7.66 4.93
N GLN A 347 -14.67 -7.62 3.61
CA GLN A 347 -15.77 -7.42 2.66
C GLN A 347 -15.93 -8.65 1.77
N SER A 348 -17.15 -8.85 1.25
CA SER A 348 -17.49 -9.84 0.22
C SER A 348 -18.22 -9.10 -0.88
N LEU A 349 -17.68 -9.09 -2.09
CA LEU A 349 -18.11 -8.18 -3.16
C LEU A 349 -18.44 -8.97 -4.44
N PRO A 350 -19.53 -8.65 -5.13
CA PRO A 350 -19.90 -9.31 -6.39
C PRO A 350 -18.77 -9.27 -7.41
N HIS A 351 -18.48 -10.41 -8.03
CA HIS A 351 -17.45 -10.57 -9.06
C HIS A 351 -18.08 -11.11 -10.36
N GLY A 352 -17.48 -10.75 -11.50
CA GLY A 352 -17.98 -11.16 -12.83
C GLY A 352 -18.01 -12.68 -13.08
N ALA A 353 -17.32 -13.48 -12.28
CA ALA A 353 -17.39 -14.94 -12.32
C ALA A 353 -18.66 -15.52 -11.64
N GLY A 354 -19.65 -14.71 -11.29
CA GLY A 354 -20.90 -15.16 -10.69
C GLY A 354 -20.81 -15.52 -9.21
N VAL A 355 -19.72 -15.17 -8.53
CA VAL A 355 -19.49 -15.40 -7.10
C VAL A 355 -19.07 -14.11 -6.43
N ASP A 356 -19.10 -14.10 -5.10
CA ASP A 356 -18.52 -13.00 -4.33
C ASP A 356 -17.02 -13.22 -4.11
N ALA A 357 -16.22 -12.18 -4.36
CA ALA A 357 -14.80 -12.18 -4.07
C ALA A 357 -14.51 -11.50 -2.72
N PRO A 358 -13.59 -12.07 -1.91
CA PRO A 358 -13.17 -11.43 -0.67
C PRO A 358 -12.37 -10.15 -0.93
N SER A 359 -12.52 -9.18 -0.03
CA SER A 359 -11.76 -7.93 -0.10
C SER A 359 -11.48 -7.40 1.30
N VAL A 360 -10.47 -6.51 1.41
CA VAL A 360 -10.18 -5.79 2.65
C VAL A 360 -10.67 -4.35 2.48
N ALA A 361 -11.48 -3.87 3.43
CA ALA A 361 -12.05 -2.53 3.37
C ALA A 361 -10.96 -1.45 3.40
N ASN A 362 -11.22 -0.32 2.74
CA ASN A 362 -10.41 0.88 2.89
C ASN A 362 -10.55 1.42 4.32
N PRO A 363 -9.45 1.81 5.00
CA PRO A 363 -9.50 2.29 6.38
C PRO A 363 -10.12 3.70 6.54
N ILE A 364 -10.31 4.44 5.44
CA ILE A 364 -10.86 5.80 5.47
C ILE A 364 -12.35 5.76 5.84
N ARG A 365 -12.74 6.60 6.80
CA ARG A 365 -14.13 6.79 7.23
C ARG A 365 -14.49 8.27 7.13
N LEU A 366 -15.33 8.62 6.17
CA LEU A 366 -15.83 9.98 5.96
C LEU A 366 -17.26 10.07 6.47
N SER A 367 -17.58 11.07 7.27
CA SER A 367 -18.91 11.25 7.87
C SER A 367 -19.99 11.52 6.83
N GLU A 368 -19.72 12.41 5.87
CA GLU A 368 -20.71 12.89 4.89
C GLU A 368 -20.72 12.06 3.59
N THR A 369 -19.58 11.47 3.25
CA THR A 369 -19.37 10.72 2.00
C THR A 369 -18.72 9.35 2.27
N PRO A 370 -19.38 8.48 3.06
CA PRO A 370 -18.79 7.19 3.43
C PRO A 370 -18.52 6.34 2.19
N ILE A 371 -17.44 5.58 2.23
CA ILE A 371 -17.08 4.64 1.18
C ILE A 371 -18.17 3.57 1.04
N ARG A 372 -18.52 3.25 -0.20
CA ARG A 372 -19.48 2.21 -0.54
C ARG A 372 -18.90 1.30 -1.59
N TYR A 373 -18.89 0.02 -1.31
CA TYR A 373 -18.37 -0.99 -2.21
C TYR A 373 -19.50 -1.51 -3.10
N GLY A 374 -19.34 -1.42 -4.43
CA GLY A 374 -20.33 -1.88 -5.39
C GLY A 374 -19.97 -3.19 -6.08
N ARG A 375 -18.66 -3.42 -6.29
CA ARG A 375 -18.12 -4.59 -7.00
C ARG A 375 -16.70 -4.90 -6.59
N SER A 376 -16.28 -6.13 -6.83
CA SER A 376 -14.92 -6.59 -6.73
C SER A 376 -14.04 -6.07 -7.90
N ALA A 377 -12.85 -6.63 -8.08
CA ALA A 377 -12.04 -6.43 -9.27
C ALA A 377 -12.76 -6.98 -10.52
N PRO A 378 -12.65 -6.32 -11.68
CA PRO A 378 -13.34 -6.75 -12.89
C PRO A 378 -12.66 -7.96 -13.54
N THR A 379 -13.40 -8.75 -14.31
CA THR A 379 -12.83 -9.69 -15.27
C THR A 379 -12.19 -8.93 -16.43
N LEU A 380 -11.31 -9.59 -17.18
CA LEU A 380 -10.56 -8.94 -18.28
C LEU A 380 -11.51 -8.46 -19.39
N GLY A 381 -11.43 -7.17 -19.74
CA GLY A 381 -12.25 -6.56 -20.78
C GLY A 381 -13.75 -6.48 -20.47
N GLU A 382 -14.18 -6.74 -19.24
CA GLU A 382 -15.58 -6.75 -18.81
C GLU A 382 -16.38 -5.52 -19.27
N HIS A 383 -15.71 -4.41 -19.49
CA HIS A 383 -16.37 -3.14 -19.76
C HIS A 383 -16.06 -2.58 -21.16
N ASN A 384 -15.50 -3.38 -22.09
CA ASN A 384 -15.15 -2.95 -23.43
C ASN A 384 -16.34 -2.26 -24.14
N HIS A 385 -17.46 -2.95 -24.29
CA HIS A 385 -18.64 -2.40 -24.96
C HIS A 385 -19.17 -1.15 -24.24
N ALA A 386 -19.29 -1.19 -22.92
CA ALA A 386 -19.85 -0.08 -22.15
C ALA A 386 -18.99 1.20 -22.19
N VAL A 387 -17.67 1.07 -22.21
CA VAL A 387 -16.77 2.22 -22.23
C VAL A 387 -16.52 2.73 -23.66
N LEU A 388 -16.27 1.82 -24.59
CA LEU A 388 -15.97 2.21 -25.98
C LEU A 388 -17.22 2.73 -26.70
N GLY A 389 -18.41 2.18 -26.38
CA GLY A 389 -19.69 2.71 -26.88
C GLY A 389 -19.92 4.18 -26.48
N ARG A 390 -19.48 4.60 -25.30
CA ARG A 390 -19.52 6.04 -24.89
C ARG A 390 -18.61 6.94 -25.75
N LEU A 391 -17.60 6.36 -26.40
CA LEU A 391 -16.79 7.08 -27.39
C LEU A 391 -17.47 7.16 -28.77
N GLY A 392 -18.70 6.61 -28.92
CA GLY A 392 -19.44 6.60 -30.19
C GLY A 392 -19.02 5.48 -31.15
N LEU A 393 -18.33 4.43 -30.65
CA LEU A 393 -18.09 3.22 -31.44
C LEU A 393 -19.32 2.33 -31.41
N SER A 394 -19.74 1.80 -32.57
CA SER A 394 -20.83 0.82 -32.63
C SER A 394 -20.37 -0.55 -32.10
N ASP A 395 -21.32 -1.41 -31.71
CA ASP A 395 -21.02 -2.75 -31.22
C ASP A 395 -20.31 -3.59 -32.30
N GLU A 396 -20.66 -3.41 -33.58
CA GLU A 396 -19.98 -4.07 -34.70
C GLU A 396 -18.52 -3.63 -34.76
N ARG A 397 -18.24 -2.31 -34.63
CA ARG A 397 -16.87 -1.80 -34.66
C ARG A 397 -16.06 -2.27 -33.46
N ILE A 398 -16.65 -2.33 -32.27
CA ILE A 398 -15.99 -2.86 -31.08
C ILE A 398 -15.65 -4.34 -31.29
N SER A 399 -16.56 -5.13 -31.83
CA SER A 399 -16.35 -6.55 -32.12
C SER A 399 -15.24 -6.76 -33.16
N GLU A 400 -15.14 -5.91 -34.21
CA GLU A 400 -14.03 -5.93 -35.17
C GLU A 400 -12.70 -5.65 -34.50
N LEU A 401 -12.63 -4.64 -33.61
CA LEU A 401 -11.42 -4.28 -32.87
C LEU A 401 -10.98 -5.41 -31.93
N MET A 402 -11.92 -6.09 -31.28
CA MET A 402 -11.67 -7.27 -30.45
C MET A 402 -11.13 -8.43 -31.28
N ALA A 403 -11.76 -8.73 -32.43
CA ALA A 403 -11.30 -9.78 -33.35
C ALA A 403 -9.91 -9.47 -33.93
N GLY A 404 -9.59 -8.18 -34.14
CA GLY A 404 -8.28 -7.69 -34.58
C GLY A 404 -7.23 -7.61 -33.48
N GLY A 405 -7.55 -7.92 -32.22
CA GLY A 405 -6.64 -7.84 -31.08
C GLY A 405 -6.24 -6.41 -30.67
N VAL A 406 -6.99 -5.39 -31.11
CA VAL A 406 -6.78 -3.99 -30.74
C VAL A 406 -7.38 -3.71 -29.36
N VAL A 407 -8.49 -4.39 -29.07
CA VAL A 407 -9.27 -4.24 -27.81
C VAL A 407 -9.49 -5.60 -27.18
#